data_cd6b605329ea0d27fb2079c90423392c
#
_entry.id   cd6b605329ea0d27fb2079c90423392c
#
_cell.length_a   1.000
_cell.length_b   1.000
_cell.length_c   1.000
_cell.angle_alpha   90.00
_cell.angle_beta   90.00
_cell.angle_gamma   90.00
#
_symmetry.space_group_name_H-M   'P 1'
#
loop_
_entity.id
_entity.type
_entity.pdbx_description
1 polymer ?
#
loop_
_entity_poly.entity_id
_entity_poly.type
_entity_poly.pdbx_seq_one_letter_code
_entity_poly.pdbx_strand_id
1 'polypeptide(L)'
;MNVIQLILLALVAAITGMGSVLDERQTHRPLVACTLVGLVLGDLKTGIILGGSLEMIALGWMNVGAAMAPDAALASVISAILVIVGKQSIAEGIAVAVPIAAAGQVLTIFVRTITVFFQHKADDFAEQANFKGIEMCHLAGLALQALRVAIPAVLVGMIAGTSAVEGALNAIPEVITRGLQIAGGFIVVVGYAMVINMMEAKALMPFFFLGFVVAAFVKDINLVGLGIIGLCVAIIYIQLNPKYHQVAVPSGDGNAGIIEEADDELEGL
;
A
#
# COMPACT_ATOMS: atom_id res chain seq x y z
N MET A 1 10.86 -9.64 -24.02
CA MET A 1 10.18 -10.63 -23.15
C MET A 1 9.67 -11.80 -23.99
N ASN A 2 9.67 -13.01 -23.45
CA ASN A 2 9.03 -14.15 -24.12
C ASN A 2 7.54 -14.23 -23.72
N VAL A 3 6.76 -15.05 -24.48
CA VAL A 3 5.30 -15.16 -24.27
C VAL A 3 4.95 -15.67 -22.86
N ILE A 4 5.74 -16.57 -22.31
CA ILE A 4 5.53 -17.13 -20.96
C ILE A 4 5.71 -16.03 -19.91
N GLN A 5 6.75 -15.22 -20.02
CA GLN A 5 6.95 -14.07 -19.11
C GLN A 5 5.79 -13.07 -19.19
N LEU A 6 5.24 -12.82 -20.38
CA LEU A 6 4.13 -11.91 -20.55
C LEU A 6 2.84 -12.44 -19.90
N ILE A 7 2.58 -13.75 -20.02
CA ILE A 7 1.43 -14.39 -19.35
C ILE A 7 1.61 -14.36 -17.83
N LEU A 8 2.78 -14.71 -17.31
CA LEU A 8 3.06 -14.66 -15.88
C LEU A 8 3.00 -13.23 -15.33
N LEU A 9 3.47 -12.26 -16.11
CA LEU A 9 3.36 -10.84 -15.76
C LEU A 9 1.89 -10.40 -15.67
N ALA A 10 1.07 -10.79 -16.66
CA ALA A 10 -0.37 -10.53 -16.64
C ALA A 10 -1.04 -11.15 -15.39
N LEU A 11 -0.65 -12.37 -15.02
CA LEU A 11 -1.17 -13.05 -13.82
C LEU A 11 -0.75 -12.30 -12.53
N VAL A 12 0.53 -11.93 -12.41
CA VAL A 12 1.01 -11.14 -11.25
C VAL A 12 0.29 -9.81 -11.18
N ALA A 13 0.17 -9.09 -12.30
CA ALA A 13 -0.54 -7.82 -12.37
C ALA A 13 -2.03 -7.96 -12.01
N ALA A 14 -2.68 -9.05 -12.42
CA ALA A 14 -4.06 -9.36 -12.04
C ALA A 14 -4.18 -9.59 -10.53
N ILE A 15 -3.30 -10.40 -9.93
CA ILE A 15 -3.27 -10.67 -8.50
C ILE A 15 -3.04 -9.39 -7.70
N THR A 16 -2.11 -8.54 -8.11
CA THR A 16 -1.86 -7.26 -7.44
C THR A 16 -3.03 -6.30 -7.56
N GLY A 17 -3.69 -6.27 -8.73
CA GLY A 17 -4.90 -5.49 -8.96
C GLY A 17 -6.07 -5.92 -8.06
N MET A 18 -6.29 -7.22 -7.92
CA MET A 18 -7.28 -7.77 -6.98
C MET A 18 -6.89 -7.50 -5.52
N GLY A 19 -5.62 -7.67 -5.18
CA GLY A 19 -5.10 -7.42 -3.83
C GLY A 19 -5.29 -5.99 -3.34
N SER A 20 -5.34 -5.01 -4.25
CA SER A 20 -5.62 -3.61 -3.90
C SER A 20 -7.04 -3.34 -3.40
N VAL A 21 -7.94 -4.31 -3.54
CA VAL A 21 -9.34 -4.22 -3.09
C VAL A 21 -9.63 -5.22 -1.98
N LEU A 22 -9.07 -6.43 -2.07
CA LEU A 22 -9.24 -7.47 -1.05
C LEU A 22 -8.40 -7.22 0.20
N ASP A 23 -7.26 -6.54 0.04
CA ASP A 23 -6.32 -6.07 1.07
C ASP A 23 -5.75 -7.13 2.05
N GLU A 24 -6.32 -8.30 2.12
CA GLU A 24 -5.96 -9.36 3.08
C GLU A 24 -4.52 -9.86 2.94
N ARG A 25 -4.01 -9.99 1.70
CA ARG A 25 -2.68 -10.57 1.42
C ARG A 25 -1.62 -9.54 1.08
N GLN A 26 -1.96 -8.27 1.07
CA GLN A 26 -1.06 -7.16 0.78
C GLN A 26 -0.26 -7.31 -0.53
N THR A 27 -0.80 -8.07 -1.51
CA THR A 27 -0.11 -8.35 -2.80
C THR A 27 0.05 -7.10 -3.66
N HIS A 28 -0.73 -6.07 -3.41
CA HIS A 28 -0.65 -4.76 -4.06
C HIS A 28 0.46 -3.87 -3.50
N ARG A 29 1.02 -4.22 -2.35
CA ARG A 29 2.11 -3.43 -1.74
C ARG A 29 3.35 -3.47 -2.61
N PRO A 30 4.07 -2.33 -2.75
CA PRO A 30 5.21 -2.23 -3.65
C PRO A 30 6.29 -3.28 -3.44
N LEU A 31 6.62 -3.60 -2.18
CA LEU A 31 7.62 -4.62 -1.87
C LEU A 31 7.24 -5.99 -2.45
N VAL A 32 5.97 -6.38 -2.31
CA VAL A 32 5.48 -7.67 -2.81
C VAL A 32 5.33 -7.64 -4.34
N ALA A 33 4.65 -6.62 -4.87
CA ALA A 33 4.38 -6.50 -6.30
C ALA A 33 5.66 -6.44 -7.14
N CYS A 34 6.62 -5.57 -6.79
CA CYS A 34 7.90 -5.47 -7.51
C CYS A 34 8.74 -6.75 -7.39
N THR A 35 8.72 -7.42 -6.23
CA THR A 35 9.41 -8.69 -6.02
C THR A 35 8.84 -9.78 -6.93
N LEU A 36 7.51 -9.89 -7.03
CA LEU A 36 6.85 -10.86 -7.92
C LEU A 36 7.14 -10.57 -9.39
N VAL A 37 7.10 -9.30 -9.80
CA VAL A 37 7.49 -8.89 -11.16
C VAL A 37 8.96 -9.21 -11.43
N GLY A 38 9.87 -8.91 -10.48
CA GLY A 38 11.28 -9.25 -10.57
C GLY A 38 11.53 -10.75 -10.70
N LEU A 39 10.79 -11.57 -9.98
CA LEU A 39 10.83 -13.04 -10.09
C LEU A 39 10.46 -13.51 -11.51
N VAL A 40 9.35 -12.99 -12.06
CA VAL A 40 8.86 -13.34 -13.40
C VAL A 40 9.83 -12.90 -14.50
N LEU A 41 10.41 -11.71 -14.35
CA LEU A 41 11.33 -11.14 -15.34
C LEU A 41 12.79 -11.64 -15.22
N GLY A 42 13.10 -12.34 -14.11
CA GLY A 42 14.43 -12.93 -13.88
C GLY A 42 15.44 -12.01 -13.21
N ASP A 43 15.00 -10.89 -12.63
CA ASP A 43 15.83 -9.98 -11.83
C ASP A 43 15.18 -9.68 -10.47
N LEU A 44 15.21 -10.69 -9.62
CA LEU A 44 14.63 -10.63 -8.28
C LEU A 44 15.29 -9.55 -7.41
N LYS A 45 16.62 -9.36 -7.56
CA LYS A 45 17.36 -8.38 -6.77
C LYS A 45 16.87 -6.96 -7.03
N THR A 46 16.76 -6.59 -8.29
CA THR A 46 16.24 -5.27 -8.70
C THR A 46 14.78 -5.10 -8.24
N GLY A 47 13.95 -6.16 -8.35
CA GLY A 47 12.57 -6.13 -7.87
C GLY A 47 12.46 -5.84 -6.38
N ILE A 48 13.28 -6.50 -5.54
CA ILE A 48 13.29 -6.28 -4.08
C ILE A 48 13.77 -4.86 -3.74
N ILE A 49 14.86 -4.38 -4.35
CA ILE A 49 15.41 -3.05 -4.05
C ILE A 49 14.43 -1.94 -4.45
N LEU A 50 13.86 -2.04 -5.65
CA LEU A 50 12.85 -1.09 -6.12
C LEU A 50 11.59 -1.14 -5.25
N GLY A 51 11.12 -2.36 -4.96
CA GLY A 51 9.94 -2.59 -4.13
C GLY A 51 10.10 -2.01 -2.73
N GLY A 52 11.23 -2.24 -2.07
CA GLY A 52 11.53 -1.65 -0.77
C GLY A 52 11.59 -0.12 -0.80
N SER A 53 12.18 0.46 -1.85
CA SER A 53 12.22 1.92 -2.00
C SER A 53 10.83 2.53 -2.22
N LEU A 54 10.01 1.90 -3.06
CA LEU A 54 8.63 2.34 -3.31
C LEU A 54 7.72 2.10 -2.10
N GLU A 55 7.97 1.03 -1.33
CA GLU A 55 7.23 0.74 -0.11
C GLU A 55 7.36 1.87 0.91
N MET A 56 8.55 2.42 1.06
CA MET A 56 8.79 3.58 1.93
C MET A 56 7.98 4.81 1.51
N ILE A 57 7.81 5.03 0.21
CA ILE A 57 6.98 6.11 -0.33
C ILE A 57 5.49 5.82 -0.11
N ALA A 58 5.09 4.57 -0.29
CA ALA A 58 3.70 4.14 -0.21
C ALA A 58 3.20 3.87 1.22
N LEU A 59 4.01 4.08 2.26
CA LEU A 59 3.59 3.85 3.66
C LEU A 59 2.33 4.64 4.03
N GLY A 60 2.21 5.88 3.55
CA GLY A 60 1.04 6.72 3.77
C GLY A 60 -0.06 6.57 2.71
N TRP A 61 0.10 5.68 1.74
CA TRP A 61 -0.90 5.46 0.69
C TRP A 61 -1.94 4.46 1.14
N MET A 62 -2.88 4.94 1.91
CA MET A 62 -4.02 4.14 2.37
C MET A 62 -5.32 4.92 2.19
N ASN A 63 -6.39 4.20 1.94
CA ASN A 63 -7.71 4.80 1.83
C ASN A 63 -8.20 5.19 3.22
N VAL A 64 -8.64 6.44 3.37
CA VAL A 64 -9.21 6.93 4.63
C VAL A 64 -10.60 7.49 4.32
N GLY A 65 -11.61 6.76 4.73
CA GLY A 65 -13.00 7.09 4.40
C GLY A 65 -13.23 7.15 2.89
N ALA A 66 -13.74 8.27 2.38
CA ALA A 66 -13.96 8.50 0.96
C ALA A 66 -12.69 8.94 0.20
N ALA A 67 -11.62 9.29 0.91
CA ALA A 67 -10.36 9.68 0.29
C ALA A 67 -9.61 8.44 -0.22
N MET A 68 -9.32 8.45 -1.52
CA MET A 68 -8.60 7.36 -2.18
C MET A 68 -7.12 7.68 -2.29
N ALA A 69 -6.30 6.70 -1.91
CA ALA A 69 -4.85 6.78 -2.07
C ALA A 69 -4.42 6.61 -3.54
N PRO A 70 -3.21 7.09 -3.91
CA PRO A 70 -2.58 6.75 -5.17
C PRO A 70 -2.47 5.23 -5.36
N ASP A 71 -2.55 4.76 -6.61
CA ASP A 71 -2.56 3.33 -6.92
C ASP A 71 -1.16 2.71 -6.82
N ALA A 72 -0.86 2.12 -5.68
CA ALA A 72 0.41 1.45 -5.43
C ALA A 72 0.61 0.21 -6.31
N ALA A 73 -0.47 -0.55 -6.62
CA ALA A 73 -0.38 -1.75 -7.43
C ALA A 73 0.09 -1.45 -8.85
N LEU A 74 -0.58 -0.51 -9.52
CA LEU A 74 -0.22 -0.12 -10.88
C LEU A 74 1.16 0.50 -10.94
N ALA A 75 1.47 1.41 -10.03
CA ALA A 75 2.77 2.07 -9.95
C ALA A 75 3.91 1.06 -9.78
N SER A 76 3.77 0.11 -8.87
CA SER A 76 4.78 -0.90 -8.58
C SER A 76 5.05 -1.82 -9.75
N VAL A 77 3.98 -2.35 -10.36
CA VAL A 77 4.10 -3.27 -11.49
C VAL A 77 4.74 -2.59 -12.69
N ILE A 78 4.28 -1.40 -13.07
CA ILE A 78 4.81 -0.69 -14.24
C ILE A 78 6.24 -0.22 -13.99
N SER A 79 6.56 0.34 -12.82
CA SER A 79 7.92 0.76 -12.51
C SER A 79 8.89 -0.40 -12.53
N ALA A 80 8.52 -1.58 -12.00
CA ALA A 80 9.35 -2.76 -12.05
C ALA A 80 9.60 -3.24 -13.50
N ILE A 81 8.58 -3.20 -14.36
CA ILE A 81 8.74 -3.53 -15.78
C ILE A 81 9.72 -2.56 -16.45
N LEU A 82 9.57 -1.26 -16.24
CA LEU A 82 10.44 -0.23 -16.84
C LEU A 82 11.88 -0.35 -16.38
N VAL A 83 12.12 -0.61 -15.09
CA VAL A 83 13.47 -0.76 -14.56
C VAL A 83 14.12 -2.05 -15.09
N ILE A 84 13.42 -3.18 -15.06
CA ILE A 84 14.01 -4.49 -15.40
C ILE A 84 14.09 -4.70 -16.91
N VAL A 85 13.00 -4.46 -17.64
CA VAL A 85 12.94 -4.68 -19.09
C VAL A 85 13.48 -3.48 -19.86
N GLY A 86 13.14 -2.27 -19.43
CA GLY A 86 13.62 -1.01 -20.01
C GLY A 86 15.05 -0.65 -19.60
N LYS A 87 15.69 -1.45 -18.70
CA LYS A 87 17.05 -1.24 -18.19
C LYS A 87 17.27 0.17 -17.60
N GLN A 88 16.24 0.72 -17.01
CA GLN A 88 16.29 2.01 -16.35
C GLN A 88 16.92 1.88 -14.96
N SER A 89 17.42 2.99 -14.42
CA SER A 89 17.89 3.03 -13.04
C SER A 89 16.73 2.93 -12.05
N ILE A 90 17.00 2.48 -10.83
CA ILE A 90 16.01 2.45 -9.74
C ILE A 90 15.45 3.86 -9.47
N ALA A 91 16.29 4.89 -9.56
CA ALA A 91 15.89 6.28 -9.39
C ALA A 91 14.85 6.74 -10.43
N GLU A 92 15.04 6.35 -11.69
CA GLU A 92 14.07 6.61 -12.77
C GLU A 92 12.77 5.84 -12.55
N GLY A 93 12.84 4.59 -12.12
CA GLY A 93 11.68 3.79 -11.73
C GLY A 93 10.85 4.47 -10.63
N ILE A 94 11.51 4.99 -9.60
CA ILE A 94 10.86 5.74 -8.52
C ILE A 94 10.24 7.04 -9.03
N ALA A 95 10.96 7.79 -9.87
CA ALA A 95 10.48 9.04 -10.44
C ALA A 95 9.19 8.88 -11.25
N VAL A 96 9.10 7.77 -12.00
CA VAL A 96 7.92 7.45 -12.82
C VAL A 96 6.77 6.85 -12.00
N ALA A 97 7.06 6.20 -10.87
CA ALA A 97 6.05 5.54 -10.02
C ALA A 97 4.97 6.51 -9.52
N VAL A 98 5.35 7.70 -9.06
CA VAL A 98 4.40 8.68 -8.48
C VAL A 98 3.38 9.18 -9.50
N PRO A 99 3.76 9.64 -10.71
CA PRO A 99 2.80 9.98 -11.76
C PRO A 99 1.91 8.81 -12.17
N ILE A 100 2.47 7.59 -12.26
CA ILE A 100 1.71 6.38 -12.58
C ILE A 100 0.70 6.06 -11.49
N ALA A 101 1.07 6.20 -10.21
CA ALA A 101 0.16 6.00 -9.08
C ALA A 101 -1.03 6.96 -9.14
N ALA A 102 -0.80 8.23 -9.48
CA ALA A 102 -1.86 9.23 -9.65
C ALA A 102 -2.76 8.90 -10.85
N ALA A 103 -2.18 8.50 -11.99
CA ALA A 103 -2.95 8.04 -13.14
C ALA A 103 -3.75 6.76 -12.82
N GLY A 104 -3.17 5.84 -12.08
CA GLY A 104 -3.82 4.62 -11.60
C GLY A 104 -5.00 4.91 -10.68
N GLN A 105 -4.91 5.94 -9.84
CA GLN A 105 -6.02 6.38 -9.00
C GLN A 105 -7.23 6.81 -9.83
N VAL A 106 -7.03 7.57 -10.92
CA VAL A 106 -8.11 7.95 -11.83
C VAL A 106 -8.74 6.71 -12.48
N LEU A 107 -7.91 5.76 -12.92
CA LEU A 107 -8.38 4.50 -13.49
C LEU A 107 -9.14 3.66 -12.46
N THR A 108 -8.71 3.67 -11.21
CA THR A 108 -9.41 3.01 -10.10
C THR A 108 -10.80 3.61 -9.87
N ILE A 109 -10.93 4.93 -9.88
CA ILE A 109 -12.23 5.62 -9.75
C ILE A 109 -13.16 5.19 -10.89
N PHE A 110 -12.65 5.19 -12.11
CA PHE A 110 -13.42 4.78 -13.30
C PHE A 110 -13.93 3.34 -13.17
N VAL A 111 -13.06 2.39 -12.81
CA VAL A 111 -13.44 0.98 -12.64
C VAL A 111 -14.42 0.81 -11.47
N ARG A 112 -14.23 1.52 -10.35
CA ARG A 112 -15.18 1.49 -9.23
C ARG A 112 -16.57 2.02 -9.63
N THR A 113 -16.64 3.03 -10.49
CA THR A 113 -17.91 3.52 -11.02
C THR A 113 -18.64 2.44 -11.83
N ILE A 114 -17.89 1.67 -12.63
CA ILE A 114 -18.49 0.53 -13.36
C ILE A 114 -18.96 -0.57 -12.41
N THR A 115 -18.22 -0.83 -11.31
CA THR A 115 -18.60 -1.88 -10.33
C THR A 115 -19.90 -1.57 -9.61
N VAL A 116 -20.34 -0.31 -9.52
CA VAL A 116 -21.66 0.06 -8.96
C VAL A 116 -22.80 -0.63 -9.70
N PHE A 117 -22.69 -0.80 -11.03
CA PHE A 117 -23.66 -1.55 -11.80
C PHE A 117 -23.80 -3.01 -11.32
N PHE A 118 -22.67 -3.67 -11.01
CA PHE A 118 -22.68 -5.04 -10.49
C PHE A 118 -23.23 -5.11 -9.07
N GLN A 119 -23.04 -4.06 -8.25
CA GLN A 119 -23.62 -3.98 -6.91
C GLN A 119 -25.15 -3.97 -6.98
N HIS A 120 -25.73 -3.06 -7.77
CA HIS A 120 -27.19 -3.03 -7.95
C HIS A 120 -27.74 -4.33 -8.54
N LYS A 121 -26.97 -4.96 -9.45
CA LYS A 121 -27.39 -6.24 -10.00
C LYS A 121 -27.35 -7.38 -8.98
N ALA A 122 -26.39 -7.33 -8.06
CA ALA A 122 -26.30 -8.26 -6.94
C ALA A 122 -27.47 -8.10 -5.98
N ASP A 123 -27.95 -6.84 -5.73
CA ASP A 123 -29.14 -6.57 -4.92
C ASP A 123 -30.38 -7.20 -5.56
N ASP A 124 -30.59 -7.02 -6.88
CA ASP A 124 -31.68 -7.67 -7.63
C ASP A 124 -31.64 -9.21 -7.47
N PHE A 125 -30.44 -9.81 -7.52
CA PHE A 125 -30.28 -11.26 -7.34
C PHE A 125 -30.50 -11.70 -5.90
N ALA A 126 -30.19 -10.84 -4.93
CA ALA A 126 -30.43 -11.12 -3.52
C ALA A 126 -31.93 -11.18 -3.20
N GLU A 127 -32.74 -10.27 -3.75
CA GLU A 127 -34.20 -10.29 -3.62
C GLU A 127 -34.82 -11.57 -4.19
N GLN A 128 -34.18 -12.15 -5.25
CA GLN A 128 -34.61 -13.38 -5.88
C GLN A 128 -34.02 -14.65 -5.22
N ALA A 129 -33.24 -14.51 -4.13
CA ALA A 129 -32.46 -15.58 -3.51
C ALA A 129 -31.56 -16.34 -4.49
N ASN A 130 -31.06 -15.65 -5.53
CA ASN A 130 -30.18 -16.21 -6.54
C ASN A 130 -28.69 -16.03 -6.16
N PHE A 131 -28.18 -16.94 -5.34
CA PHE A 131 -26.80 -16.89 -4.85
C PHE A 131 -25.75 -16.95 -5.97
N LYS A 132 -25.99 -17.73 -7.03
CA LYS A 132 -25.07 -17.80 -8.18
C LYS A 132 -24.96 -16.46 -8.92
N GLY A 133 -26.06 -15.73 -9.02
CA GLY A 133 -26.07 -14.39 -9.61
C GLY A 133 -25.22 -13.42 -8.79
N ILE A 134 -25.31 -13.48 -7.46
CA ILE A 134 -24.52 -12.65 -6.55
C ILE A 134 -23.01 -12.98 -6.69
N GLU A 135 -22.66 -14.28 -6.69
CA GLU A 135 -21.27 -14.72 -6.88
C GLU A 135 -20.69 -14.24 -8.21
N MET A 136 -21.48 -14.33 -9.30
CA MET A 136 -21.03 -13.83 -10.61
C MET A 136 -20.81 -12.32 -10.64
N CYS A 137 -21.66 -11.54 -9.98
CA CYS A 137 -21.46 -10.09 -9.86
C CYS A 137 -20.19 -9.76 -9.09
N HIS A 138 -19.93 -10.46 -7.99
CA HIS A 138 -18.71 -10.33 -7.21
C HIS A 138 -17.46 -10.65 -8.05
N LEU A 139 -17.44 -11.79 -8.72
CA LEU A 139 -16.32 -12.19 -9.58
C LEU A 139 -16.11 -11.24 -10.75
N ALA A 140 -17.18 -10.71 -11.35
CA ALA A 140 -17.07 -9.72 -12.43
C ALA A 140 -16.45 -8.40 -11.94
N GLY A 141 -16.86 -7.90 -10.77
CA GLY A 141 -16.24 -6.74 -10.14
C GLY A 141 -14.76 -6.96 -9.84
N LEU A 142 -14.41 -8.15 -9.32
CA LEU A 142 -13.02 -8.52 -9.02
C LEU A 142 -12.18 -8.65 -10.31
N ALA A 143 -12.75 -9.22 -11.37
CA ALA A 143 -12.09 -9.32 -12.67
C ALA A 143 -11.79 -7.94 -13.28
N LEU A 144 -12.68 -6.97 -13.14
CA LEU A 144 -12.41 -5.59 -13.56
C LEU A 144 -11.23 -4.97 -12.81
N GLN A 145 -11.11 -5.23 -11.51
CA GLN A 145 -9.96 -4.76 -10.73
C GLN A 145 -8.65 -5.44 -11.15
N ALA A 146 -8.71 -6.73 -11.50
CA ALA A 146 -7.57 -7.44 -12.07
C ALA A 146 -7.13 -6.84 -13.41
N LEU A 147 -8.09 -6.63 -14.33
CA LEU A 147 -7.84 -6.09 -15.67
C LEU A 147 -7.29 -4.66 -15.62
N ARG A 148 -7.70 -3.87 -14.66
CA ARG A 148 -7.23 -2.49 -14.43
C ARG A 148 -5.70 -2.40 -14.34
N VAL A 149 -5.06 -3.37 -13.71
CA VAL A 149 -3.60 -3.41 -13.59
C VAL A 149 -2.99 -4.29 -14.68
N ALA A 150 -3.61 -5.42 -15.03
CA ALA A 150 -3.08 -6.38 -16.00
C ALA A 150 -2.99 -5.79 -17.42
N ILE A 151 -3.99 -5.05 -17.88
CA ILE A 151 -3.97 -4.48 -19.24
C ILE A 151 -2.81 -3.49 -19.41
N PRO A 152 -2.66 -2.45 -18.56
CA PRO A 152 -1.51 -1.55 -18.66
C PRO A 152 -0.17 -2.26 -18.50
N ALA A 153 -0.08 -3.24 -17.59
CA ALA A 153 1.15 -4.00 -17.37
C ALA A 153 1.59 -4.77 -18.61
N VAL A 154 0.65 -5.45 -19.29
CA VAL A 154 0.93 -6.17 -20.54
C VAL A 154 1.34 -5.22 -21.63
N LEU A 155 0.61 -4.11 -21.81
CA LEU A 155 0.93 -3.10 -22.83
C LEU A 155 2.33 -2.54 -22.63
N VAL A 156 2.65 -2.11 -21.40
CA VAL A 156 3.98 -1.60 -21.08
C VAL A 156 5.04 -2.70 -21.23
N GLY A 157 4.76 -3.94 -20.78
CA GLY A 157 5.66 -5.07 -20.94
C GLY A 157 6.00 -5.39 -22.39
N MET A 158 5.06 -5.21 -23.33
CA MET A 158 5.30 -5.40 -24.77
C MET A 158 6.21 -4.32 -25.37
N ILE A 159 6.14 -3.09 -24.87
CA ILE A 159 6.84 -1.94 -25.44
C ILE A 159 8.09 -1.51 -24.65
N ALA A 160 8.23 -1.92 -23.39
CA ALA A 160 9.25 -1.42 -22.46
C ALA A 160 10.71 -1.60 -22.95
N GLY A 161 10.97 -2.62 -23.77
CA GLY A 161 12.30 -2.85 -24.37
C GLY A 161 12.47 -2.24 -25.76
N THR A 162 11.60 -1.37 -26.21
CA THR A 162 11.70 -0.74 -27.53
C THR A 162 12.44 0.61 -27.44
N SER A 163 13.15 0.94 -28.52
CA SER A 163 13.85 2.23 -28.66
C SER A 163 12.95 3.45 -28.49
N ALA A 164 11.64 3.30 -28.77
CA ALA A 164 10.67 4.35 -28.59
C ALA A 164 10.45 4.70 -27.12
N VAL A 165 10.36 3.68 -26.23
CA VAL A 165 10.23 3.88 -24.78
C VAL A 165 11.53 4.38 -24.18
N GLU A 166 12.68 3.81 -24.57
CA GLU A 166 13.99 4.32 -24.16
C GLU A 166 14.17 5.79 -24.57
N GLY A 167 13.79 6.14 -25.81
CA GLY A 167 13.82 7.53 -26.26
C GLY A 167 12.88 8.45 -25.49
N ALA A 168 11.68 8.00 -25.15
CA ALA A 168 10.72 8.77 -24.37
C ALA A 168 11.19 8.99 -22.92
N LEU A 169 11.76 7.96 -22.28
CA LEU A 169 12.31 8.08 -20.92
C LEU A 169 13.56 8.96 -20.88
N ASN A 170 14.46 8.80 -21.87
CA ASN A 170 15.66 9.64 -21.99
C ASN A 170 15.34 11.09 -22.40
N ALA A 171 14.17 11.35 -22.94
CA ALA A 171 13.70 12.71 -23.25
C ALA A 171 13.23 13.47 -21.99
N ILE A 172 13.05 12.77 -20.86
CA ILE A 172 12.69 13.43 -19.59
C ILE A 172 13.93 14.16 -19.08
N PRO A 173 13.88 15.51 -18.94
CA PRO A 173 15.02 16.27 -18.45
C PRO A 173 15.48 15.81 -17.07
N GLU A 174 16.79 15.73 -16.85
CA GLU A 174 17.38 15.29 -15.57
C GLU A 174 16.84 16.10 -14.38
N VAL A 175 16.52 17.38 -14.58
CA VAL A 175 15.92 18.26 -13.56
C VAL A 175 14.58 17.70 -13.08
N ILE A 176 13.74 17.16 -13.99
CA ILE A 176 12.44 16.59 -13.65
C ILE A 176 12.66 15.29 -12.89
N THR A 177 13.50 14.39 -13.39
CA THR A 177 13.79 13.09 -12.73
C THR A 177 14.37 13.32 -11.34
N ARG A 178 15.31 14.24 -11.20
CA ARG A 178 15.89 14.62 -9.92
C ARG A 178 14.90 15.29 -8.99
N GLY A 179 14.06 16.20 -9.52
CA GLY A 179 12.98 16.82 -8.77
C GLY A 179 11.97 15.84 -8.23
N LEU A 180 11.54 14.87 -9.05
CA LEU A 180 10.64 13.78 -8.63
C LEU A 180 11.27 12.84 -7.58
N GLN A 181 12.57 12.55 -7.72
CA GLN A 181 13.31 11.75 -6.74
C GLN A 181 13.38 12.47 -5.37
N ILE A 182 13.67 13.77 -5.36
CA ILE A 182 13.66 14.59 -4.14
C ILE A 182 12.24 14.65 -3.56
N ALA A 183 11.23 14.90 -4.41
CA ALA A 183 9.83 14.91 -3.98
C ALA A 183 9.40 13.57 -3.38
N GLY A 184 9.85 12.43 -3.96
CA GLY A 184 9.64 11.10 -3.40
C GLY A 184 10.17 10.97 -1.96
N GLY A 185 11.34 11.52 -1.67
CA GLY A 185 11.88 11.58 -0.31
C GLY A 185 11.01 12.36 0.67
N PHE A 186 10.43 13.49 0.24
CA PHE A 186 9.49 14.26 1.06
C PHE A 186 8.16 13.51 1.27
N ILE A 187 7.67 12.82 0.25
CA ILE A 187 6.43 12.02 0.36
C ILE A 187 6.56 10.94 1.41
N VAL A 188 7.73 10.30 1.54
CA VAL A 188 8.01 9.34 2.62
C VAL A 188 7.79 9.98 3.99
N VAL A 189 8.30 11.21 4.22
CA VAL A 189 8.13 11.92 5.50
C VAL A 189 6.65 12.21 5.77
N VAL A 190 5.90 12.63 4.74
CA VAL A 190 4.46 12.84 4.85
C VAL A 190 3.73 11.52 5.17
N GLY A 191 4.14 10.41 4.53
CA GLY A 191 3.60 9.07 4.82
C GLY A 191 3.80 8.68 6.29
N TYR A 192 5.00 8.85 6.83
CA TYR A 192 5.25 8.62 8.26
C TYR A 192 4.42 9.54 9.15
N ALA A 193 4.31 10.82 8.81
CA ALA A 193 3.50 11.76 9.58
C ALA A 193 2.02 11.36 9.60
N MET A 194 1.48 10.88 8.48
CA MET A 194 0.11 10.37 8.39
C MET A 194 -0.09 9.14 9.29
N VAL A 195 0.83 8.16 9.25
CA VAL A 195 0.77 6.95 10.09
C VAL A 195 0.82 7.34 11.57
N ILE A 196 1.74 8.22 11.96
CA ILE A 196 1.84 8.72 13.34
C ILE A 196 0.54 9.41 13.78
N ASN A 197 -0.02 10.26 12.92
CA ASN A 197 -1.26 10.97 13.21
C ASN A 197 -2.47 10.02 13.35
N MET A 198 -2.54 8.95 12.55
CA MET A 198 -3.59 7.94 12.65
C MET A 198 -3.47 7.07 13.91
N MET A 199 -2.25 6.86 14.38
CA MET A 199 -1.95 6.09 15.59
C MET A 199 -1.82 6.98 16.83
N GLU A 200 -2.15 8.28 16.72
CA GLU A 200 -1.94 9.25 17.77
C GLU A 200 -2.70 8.86 19.03
N ALA A 201 -1.93 8.47 20.06
CA ALA A 201 -2.38 8.46 21.42
C ALA A 201 -1.68 9.62 22.14
N LYS A 202 -2.38 10.70 22.45
CA LYS A 202 -1.80 11.91 23.09
C LYS A 202 -0.98 11.57 24.32
N ALA A 203 -1.41 10.58 25.09
CA ALA A 203 -0.69 10.09 26.27
C ALA A 203 0.68 9.45 25.95
N LEU A 204 0.89 8.96 24.71
CA LEU A 204 2.11 8.29 24.28
C LEU A 204 3.06 9.19 23.50
N MET A 205 2.68 10.45 23.19
CA MET A 205 3.53 11.39 22.46
C MET A 205 4.91 11.64 23.10
N PRO A 206 5.09 11.63 24.45
CA PRO A 206 6.41 11.72 25.04
C PRO A 206 7.37 10.61 24.61
N PHE A 207 6.86 9.39 24.38
CA PHE A 207 7.68 8.28 23.89
C PHE A 207 8.13 8.47 22.44
N PHE A 208 7.30 9.10 21.61
CA PHE A 208 7.68 9.48 20.24
C PHE A 208 8.87 10.45 20.26
N PHE A 209 8.81 11.51 21.06
CA PHE A 209 9.91 12.47 21.19
C PHE A 209 11.16 11.84 21.79
N LEU A 210 11.01 10.92 22.75
CA LEU A 210 12.14 10.16 23.30
C LEU A 210 12.83 9.35 22.18
N GLY A 211 12.06 8.60 21.38
CA GLY A 211 12.58 7.83 20.26
C GLY A 211 13.25 8.72 19.21
N PHE A 212 12.68 9.88 18.91
CA PHE A 212 13.26 10.86 17.99
C PHE A 212 14.63 11.35 18.49
N VAL A 213 14.75 11.73 19.76
CA VAL A 213 16.00 12.19 20.34
C VAL A 213 17.07 11.09 20.29
N VAL A 214 16.71 9.86 20.65
CA VAL A 214 17.63 8.72 20.57
C VAL A 214 18.10 8.50 19.13
N ALA A 215 17.18 8.49 18.16
CA ALA A 215 17.50 8.29 16.74
C ALA A 215 18.36 9.43 16.17
N ALA A 216 18.14 10.68 16.60
CA ALA A 216 18.83 11.85 16.07
C ALA A 216 20.24 12.03 16.64
N PHE A 217 20.46 11.68 17.92
CA PHE A 217 21.69 12.01 18.63
C PHE A 217 22.61 10.80 18.88
N VAL A 218 22.11 9.56 18.82
CA VAL A 218 22.93 8.36 19.00
C VAL A 218 23.29 7.79 17.62
N LYS A 219 24.46 8.19 17.11
CA LYS A 219 24.90 7.93 15.72
C LYS A 219 25.11 6.45 15.36
N ASP A 220 25.38 5.60 16.35
CA ASP A 220 25.76 4.19 16.13
C ASP A 220 24.57 3.23 16.33
N ILE A 221 23.38 3.74 16.65
CA ILE A 221 22.17 2.92 16.76
C ILE A 221 21.60 2.67 15.36
N ASN A 222 21.50 1.39 15.00
CA ASN A 222 20.76 1.00 13.80
C ASN A 222 19.26 0.89 14.10
N LEU A 223 18.45 0.85 13.03
CA LEU A 223 16.98 0.78 13.11
C LEU A 223 16.48 -0.41 13.94
N VAL A 224 17.18 -1.55 13.86
CA VAL A 224 16.83 -2.77 14.61
C VAL A 224 17.06 -2.55 16.12
N GLY A 225 18.19 -1.95 16.50
CA GLY A 225 18.49 -1.63 17.89
C GLY A 225 17.47 -0.65 18.48
N LEU A 226 17.09 0.38 17.73
CA LEU A 226 16.05 1.33 18.12
C LEU A 226 14.70 0.64 18.30
N GLY A 227 14.35 -0.28 17.40
CA GLY A 227 13.12 -1.09 17.48
C GLY A 227 13.06 -1.97 18.73
N ILE A 228 14.19 -2.60 19.11
CA ILE A 228 14.29 -3.42 20.32
C ILE A 228 14.11 -2.54 21.58
N ILE A 229 14.76 -1.37 21.63
CA ILE A 229 14.57 -0.43 22.72
C ILE A 229 13.11 0.00 22.84
N GLY A 230 12.47 0.35 21.71
CA GLY A 230 11.06 0.71 21.67
C GLY A 230 10.15 -0.40 22.19
N LEU A 231 10.40 -1.65 21.79
CA LEU A 231 9.67 -2.82 22.28
C LEU A 231 9.82 -3.00 23.79
N CYS A 232 11.05 -2.90 24.31
CA CYS A 232 11.31 -3.00 25.75
C CYS A 232 10.57 -1.91 26.54
N VAL A 233 10.61 -0.66 26.06
CA VAL A 233 9.91 0.46 26.69
C VAL A 233 8.39 0.24 26.66
N ALA A 234 7.84 -0.25 25.55
CA ALA A 234 6.41 -0.56 25.44
C ALA A 234 5.99 -1.65 26.43
N ILE A 235 6.77 -2.73 26.56
CA ILE A 235 6.49 -3.82 27.52
C ILE A 235 6.53 -3.27 28.96
N ILE A 236 7.55 -2.48 29.31
CA ILE A 236 7.66 -1.88 30.64
C ILE A 236 6.47 -0.95 30.91
N TYR A 237 6.08 -0.13 29.93
CA TYR A 237 4.92 0.75 30.06
C TYR A 237 3.63 -0.03 30.33
N ILE A 238 3.38 -1.12 29.58
CA ILE A 238 2.21 -1.98 29.78
C ILE A 238 2.26 -2.61 31.19
N GLN A 239 3.41 -3.09 31.63
CA GLN A 239 3.57 -3.73 32.95
C GLN A 239 3.43 -2.75 34.12
N LEU A 240 3.79 -1.50 33.93
CA LEU A 240 3.69 -0.48 34.99
C LEU A 240 2.33 0.23 35.04
N ASN A 241 1.55 0.17 33.98
CA ASN A 241 0.29 0.89 33.91
C ASN A 241 -0.88 0.01 34.38
N PRO A 242 -1.54 0.36 35.51
CA PRO A 242 -2.66 -0.41 36.08
C PRO A 242 -3.83 -0.58 35.13
N LYS A 243 -4.02 0.31 34.15
CA LYS A 243 -5.09 0.25 33.15
C LYS A 243 -5.07 -1.06 32.34
N TYR A 244 -3.88 -1.66 32.14
CA TYR A 244 -3.72 -2.91 31.39
C TYR A 244 -3.75 -4.16 32.29
N HIS A 245 -3.87 -4.01 33.61
CA HIS A 245 -3.88 -5.12 34.58
C HIS A 245 -5.24 -5.29 35.29
N GLN A 246 -6.27 -4.62 34.83
CA GLN A 246 -7.63 -4.85 35.36
C GLN A 246 -8.06 -6.27 34.97
N VAL A 247 -7.85 -7.21 35.90
CA VAL A 247 -8.50 -8.53 35.83
C VAL A 247 -9.99 -8.24 35.89
N ALA A 248 -10.73 -8.65 34.87
CA ALA A 248 -12.20 -8.64 34.93
C ALA A 248 -12.60 -9.44 36.16
N VAL A 249 -13.02 -8.76 37.21
CA VAL A 249 -13.65 -9.41 38.39
C VAL A 249 -14.94 -10.00 37.85
N PRO A 250 -15.18 -11.31 37.97
CA PRO A 250 -16.46 -11.89 37.59
C PRO A 250 -17.51 -11.21 38.52
N SER A 251 -18.34 -10.35 37.96
CA SER A 251 -19.47 -9.78 38.68
C SER A 251 -20.49 -10.92 38.95
N GLY A 252 -20.37 -11.47 40.15
CA GLY A 252 -21.46 -12.19 40.72
C GLY A 252 -22.59 -11.17 41.05
N ASP A 253 -23.77 -11.45 40.51
CA ASP A 253 -25.08 -10.84 40.76
C ASP A 253 -25.27 -9.34 40.54
N GLY A 254 -26.01 -9.05 39.46
CA GLY A 254 -27.14 -8.08 39.49
C GLY A 254 -26.77 -6.62 39.63
N ASN A 255 -26.27 -5.97 38.60
CA ASN A 255 -26.81 -4.69 38.14
C ASN A 255 -26.17 -4.30 36.79
N ALA A 256 -27.05 -4.18 35.80
CA ALA A 256 -26.69 -3.60 34.49
C ALA A 256 -26.52 -2.08 34.66
N GLY A 257 -25.33 -1.61 34.78
CA GLY A 257 -25.02 -0.20 34.88
C GLY A 257 -23.58 -0.02 35.19
N ILE A 258 -22.73 0.08 34.19
CA ILE A 258 -21.42 0.75 34.12
C ILE A 258 -20.70 0.18 32.88
N ILE A 259 -21.21 0.51 31.68
CA ILE A 259 -20.45 0.51 30.44
C ILE A 259 -20.62 1.90 29.77
N GLU A 260 -20.75 2.95 30.56
CA GLU A 260 -20.99 4.32 30.02
C GLU A 260 -19.81 5.28 30.18
N GLU A 261 -18.72 4.86 30.84
CA GLU A 261 -17.57 5.76 31.05
C GLU A 261 -16.38 5.53 30.09
N ALA A 262 -16.43 4.54 29.20
CA ALA A 262 -15.35 4.31 28.25
C ALA A 262 -15.56 4.97 26.87
N ASP A 263 -16.80 5.33 26.53
CA ASP A 263 -17.14 5.97 25.26
C ASP A 263 -17.06 7.51 25.29
N ASP A 264 -17.16 8.15 26.46
CA ASP A 264 -17.10 9.61 26.59
C ASP A 264 -15.69 10.19 26.44
N GLU A 265 -14.63 9.38 26.57
CA GLU A 265 -13.26 9.86 26.30
C GLU A 265 -12.87 9.81 24.80
N LEU A 266 -13.67 9.17 23.95
CA LEU A 266 -13.43 9.09 22.50
C LEU A 266 -14.20 10.15 21.70
N GLU A 267 -15.26 10.76 22.26
CA GLU A 267 -15.99 11.86 21.60
C GLU A 267 -15.40 13.26 21.83
N GLY A 268 -14.36 13.38 22.64
CA GLY A 268 -13.64 14.62 22.93
C GLY A 268 -12.32 14.79 22.17
N LEU A 269 -12.04 13.95 21.18
CA LEU A 269 -10.87 13.95 20.29
C LEU A 269 -11.32 14.18 18.86
#